data_a17b67c932b1e335d1ac048e2f990bda
#
_entry.id   a17b67c932b1e335d1ac048e2f990bda
#
_cell.length_a   1.000
_cell.length_b   1.000
_cell.length_c   1.000
_cell.angle_alpha   90.00
_cell.angle_beta   90.00
_cell.angle_gamma   90.00
#
_symmetry.space_group_name_H-M   'P 1'
#
loop_
_entity.id
_entity.type
_entity.pdbx_description
1 polymer ?
#
loop_
_entity_poly.entity_id
_entity_poly.type
_entity_poly.pdbx_seq_one_letter_code
_entity_poly.pdbx_strand_id
1 'polypeptide(L)'
;MWGEVLLMARLGHPLPEGTGFDSQGNPTTDAAKAAEGGVSAFGGHKGFGLSFAIQALGLLAGAALTSGNVTDYGFLFIAMDPAAMLGAGQFEQQMAELVERVKATPKQPGVEEIRIPSERAFRERERRRVEGIVLDKAVVDALNAL
;
A
#
# COMPACT_ATOMS: atom_id res chain seq x y z
N MET A 1 -3.42 0.12 2.68
CA MET A 1 -3.58 -0.92 3.73
C MET A 1 -4.43 -0.44 4.91
N TRP A 2 -4.07 0.62 5.68
CA TRP A 2 -4.91 1.06 6.81
C TRP A 2 -6.34 1.48 6.39
N GLY A 3 -6.48 2.26 5.33
CA GLY A 3 -7.80 2.62 4.79
C GLY A 3 -8.63 1.42 4.34
N GLU A 4 -7.99 0.35 3.91
CA GLU A 4 -8.65 -0.91 3.57
C GLU A 4 -9.18 -1.63 4.82
N VAL A 5 -8.40 -1.65 5.92
CA VAL A 5 -8.86 -2.19 7.22
C VAL A 5 -10.10 -1.44 7.71
N LEU A 6 -10.07 -0.10 7.66
CA LEU A 6 -11.22 0.73 8.06
C LEU A 6 -12.44 0.51 7.14
N LEU A 7 -12.22 0.31 5.85
CA LEU A 7 -13.30 -0.03 4.92
C LEU A 7 -13.90 -1.40 5.24
N MET A 8 -13.06 -2.44 5.44
CA MET A 8 -13.52 -3.77 5.82
C MET A 8 -14.28 -3.74 7.14
N ALA A 9 -13.80 -3.00 8.14
CA ALA A 9 -14.52 -2.81 9.40
C ALA A 9 -15.90 -2.16 9.19
N ARG A 10 -15.98 -1.13 8.35
CA ARG A 10 -17.24 -0.44 8.02
C ARG A 10 -18.24 -1.34 7.27
N LEU A 11 -17.73 -2.20 6.40
CA LEU A 11 -18.55 -3.14 5.60
C LEU A 11 -18.86 -4.46 6.34
N GLY A 12 -18.27 -4.69 7.51
CA GLY A 12 -18.40 -5.95 8.24
C GLY A 12 -17.72 -7.13 7.55
N HIS A 13 -16.72 -6.87 6.70
CA HIS A 13 -15.98 -7.90 5.99
C HIS A 13 -14.75 -8.35 6.80
N PRO A 14 -14.43 -9.66 6.79
CA PRO A 14 -13.26 -10.16 7.49
C PRO A 14 -11.96 -9.77 6.76
N LEU A 15 -10.90 -9.62 7.54
CA LEU A 15 -9.53 -9.55 7.03
C LEU A 15 -9.02 -10.96 6.67
N PRO A 16 -8.05 -11.07 5.75
CA PRO A 16 -7.33 -12.32 5.53
C PRO A 16 -6.65 -12.81 6.82
N GLU A 17 -6.55 -14.13 6.98
CA GLU A 17 -5.85 -14.74 8.12
C GLU A 17 -4.39 -14.25 8.21
N GLY A 18 -3.89 -14.08 9.43
CA GLY A 18 -2.53 -13.67 9.69
C GLY A 18 -2.23 -12.19 9.41
N THR A 19 -3.25 -11.37 9.11
CA THR A 19 -3.05 -9.94 8.80
C THR A 19 -3.41 -9.02 9.95
N GLY A 20 -4.34 -9.38 10.82
CA GLY A 20 -4.84 -8.53 11.91
C GLY A 20 -4.49 -9.03 13.30
N PHE A 21 -4.29 -8.10 14.22
CA PHE A 21 -4.15 -8.35 15.67
C PHE A 21 -5.07 -7.39 16.42
N ASP A 22 -5.71 -7.88 17.48
CA ASP A 22 -6.52 -7.05 18.37
C ASP A 22 -5.64 -6.16 19.29
N SER A 23 -6.26 -5.33 20.11
CA SER A 23 -5.56 -4.44 21.05
C SER A 23 -4.73 -5.18 22.12
N GLN A 24 -4.92 -6.49 22.27
CA GLN A 24 -4.15 -7.36 23.18
C GLN A 24 -3.04 -8.15 22.47
N GLY A 25 -2.93 -7.98 21.13
CA GLY A 25 -1.94 -8.67 20.30
C GLY A 25 -2.36 -10.09 19.87
N ASN A 26 -3.61 -10.51 20.09
CA ASN A 26 -4.08 -11.79 19.59
C ASN A 26 -4.43 -11.71 18.11
N PRO A 27 -4.12 -12.73 17.30
CA PRO A 27 -4.53 -12.78 15.92
C PRO A 27 -6.04 -12.66 15.76
N THR A 28 -6.49 -11.85 14.81
CA THR A 28 -7.91 -11.66 14.51
C THR A 28 -8.16 -11.43 13.03
N THR A 29 -9.28 -11.92 12.53
CA THR A 29 -9.82 -11.57 11.20
C THR A 29 -10.90 -10.50 11.27
N ASP A 30 -11.32 -10.10 12.49
CA ASP A 30 -12.25 -9.01 12.70
C ASP A 30 -11.58 -7.67 12.42
N ALA A 31 -12.00 -6.99 11.36
CA ALA A 31 -11.40 -5.75 10.92
C ALA A 31 -11.60 -4.60 11.93
N ALA A 32 -12.70 -4.59 12.70
CA ALA A 32 -12.93 -3.58 13.72
C ALA A 32 -11.96 -3.75 14.90
N LYS A 33 -11.74 -4.99 15.36
CA LYS A 33 -10.74 -5.29 16.40
C LYS A 33 -9.32 -4.99 15.94
N ALA A 34 -9.00 -5.32 14.67
CA ALA A 34 -7.69 -4.99 14.09
C ALA A 34 -7.46 -3.48 13.95
N ALA A 35 -8.53 -2.69 13.74
CA ALA A 35 -8.44 -1.22 13.71
C ALA A 35 -8.10 -0.62 15.10
N GLU A 36 -8.45 -1.32 16.19
CA GLU A 36 -8.08 -0.94 17.56
C GLU A 36 -6.69 -1.48 17.98
N GLY A 37 -6.18 -2.45 17.27
CA GLY A 37 -4.91 -3.11 17.55
C GLY A 37 -3.85 -2.81 16.50
N GLY A 38 -3.65 -3.72 15.55
CA GLY A 38 -2.63 -3.55 14.52
C GLY A 38 -2.74 -4.52 13.35
N VAL A 39 -1.90 -4.28 12.36
CA VAL A 39 -1.78 -5.15 11.18
C VAL A 39 -0.35 -5.62 10.99
N SER A 40 -0.19 -6.85 10.51
CA SER A 40 1.11 -7.41 10.17
C SER A 40 1.82 -6.59 9.10
N ALA A 41 3.11 -6.36 9.28
CA ALA A 41 3.95 -5.93 8.18
C ALA A 41 4.08 -7.05 7.13
N PHE A 42 4.01 -6.69 5.83
CA PHE A 42 4.24 -7.66 4.76
C PHE A 42 5.66 -8.27 4.87
N GLY A 43 5.82 -9.55 4.49
CA GLY A 43 7.13 -10.22 4.50
C GLY A 43 7.75 -10.44 5.89
N GLY A 44 6.93 -10.44 6.95
CA GLY A 44 7.35 -10.75 8.32
C GLY A 44 8.45 -9.81 8.83
N HIS A 45 9.56 -10.36 9.33
CA HIS A 45 10.67 -9.58 9.90
C HIS A 45 11.33 -8.60 8.92
N LYS A 46 11.33 -8.88 7.62
CA LYS A 46 11.88 -7.98 6.59
C LYS A 46 10.97 -6.75 6.41
N GLY A 47 9.67 -6.98 6.35
CA GLY A 47 8.69 -5.89 6.29
C GLY A 47 8.67 -5.06 7.56
N PHE A 48 8.85 -5.68 8.73
CA PHE A 48 9.03 -4.96 9.99
C PHE A 48 10.25 -4.04 9.93
N GLY A 49 11.42 -4.55 9.48
CA GLY A 49 12.62 -3.74 9.31
C GLY A 49 12.42 -2.55 8.37
N LEU A 50 11.71 -2.75 7.26
CA LEU A 50 11.36 -1.66 6.34
C LEU A 50 10.42 -0.65 6.99
N SER A 51 9.40 -1.10 7.73
CA SER A 51 8.46 -0.23 8.46
C SER A 51 9.19 0.61 9.50
N PHE A 52 10.15 0.01 10.23
CA PHE A 52 10.99 0.73 11.19
C PHE A 52 11.84 1.80 10.51
N ALA A 53 12.47 1.49 9.37
CA ALA A 53 13.24 2.47 8.61
C ALA A 53 12.38 3.64 8.10
N ILE A 54 11.17 3.35 7.60
CA ILE A 54 10.22 4.40 7.16
C ILE A 54 9.82 5.28 8.35
N GLN A 55 9.56 4.68 9.53
CA GLN A 55 9.26 5.45 10.73
C GLN A 55 10.42 6.36 11.15
N ALA A 56 11.66 5.85 11.09
CA ALA A 56 12.85 6.64 11.37
C ALA A 56 13.03 7.82 10.41
N LEU A 57 12.73 7.62 9.10
CA LEU A 57 12.72 8.71 8.11
C LEU A 57 11.62 9.74 8.41
N GLY A 58 10.46 9.31 8.90
CA GLY A 58 9.41 10.21 9.38
C GLY A 58 9.88 11.10 10.53
N LEU A 59 10.57 10.51 11.50
CA LEU A 59 11.17 11.26 12.63
C LEU A 59 12.24 12.26 12.13
N LEU A 60 13.07 11.86 11.18
CA LEU A 60 14.05 12.74 10.53
C LEU A 60 13.37 13.92 9.82
N ALA A 61 12.17 13.70 9.29
CA ALA A 61 11.34 14.74 8.64
C ALA A 61 10.53 15.60 9.64
N GLY A 62 10.74 15.43 10.94
CA GLY A 62 10.13 16.25 11.99
C GLY A 62 8.86 15.69 12.61
N ALA A 63 8.47 14.45 12.31
CA ALA A 63 7.38 13.81 13.02
C ALA A 63 7.75 13.55 14.48
N ALA A 64 6.79 13.69 15.40
CA ALA A 64 7.00 13.32 16.82
C ALA A 64 6.64 11.85 17.06
N LEU A 65 7.30 11.23 18.05
CA LEU A 65 6.81 9.98 18.63
C LEU A 65 5.59 10.30 19.50
N THR A 66 4.42 9.84 19.05
CA THR A 66 3.18 10.03 19.79
C THR A 66 2.78 8.74 20.51
N SER A 67 2.27 8.86 21.72
CA SER A 67 1.56 7.80 22.42
C SER A 67 0.06 8.04 22.26
N GLY A 68 -0.69 7.03 21.79
CA GLY A 68 -2.12 7.14 21.55
C GLY A 68 -2.48 7.48 20.10
N ASN A 69 -3.46 8.36 19.89
CA ASN A 69 -3.89 8.72 18.53
C ASN A 69 -2.78 9.43 17.76
N VAL A 70 -2.53 8.95 16.54
CA VAL A 70 -1.55 9.57 15.64
C VAL A 70 -2.14 10.88 15.11
N THR A 71 -1.60 11.99 15.55
CA THR A 71 -2.02 13.35 15.17
C THR A 71 -0.96 14.09 14.37
N ASP A 72 0.24 13.52 14.26
CA ASP A 72 1.38 14.14 13.60
C ASP A 72 1.99 13.20 12.56
N TYR A 73 2.37 13.75 11.42
CA TYR A 73 2.92 13.02 10.29
C TYR A 73 4.14 13.75 9.72
N GLY A 74 5.24 13.03 9.57
CA GLY A 74 6.40 13.51 8.83
C GLY A 74 6.37 13.06 7.38
N PHE A 75 6.73 13.95 6.46
CA PHE A 75 6.86 13.65 5.03
C PHE A 75 8.29 13.95 4.59
N LEU A 76 9.01 12.94 4.13
CA LEU A 76 10.31 13.07 3.51
C LEU A 76 10.17 12.90 2.00
N PHE A 77 10.55 13.93 1.24
CA PHE A 77 10.59 13.89 -0.22
C PHE A 77 12.04 13.81 -0.68
N ILE A 78 12.36 12.82 -1.50
CA ILE A 78 13.67 12.66 -2.14
C ILE A 78 13.42 12.74 -3.65
N ALA A 79 13.92 13.78 -4.29
CA ALA A 79 13.90 13.94 -5.74
C ALA A 79 15.32 13.75 -6.29
N MET A 80 15.46 12.90 -7.30
CA MET A 80 16.73 12.65 -7.99
C MET A 80 16.55 12.92 -9.47
N ASP A 81 17.50 13.66 -10.05
CA ASP A 81 17.56 13.83 -11.49
C ASP A 81 18.44 12.73 -12.09
N PRO A 82 17.88 11.77 -12.83
CA PRO A 82 18.66 10.70 -13.44
C PRO A 82 19.72 11.20 -14.41
N ALA A 83 19.46 12.31 -15.10
CA ALA A 83 20.39 12.89 -16.07
C ALA A 83 21.64 13.50 -15.41
N ALA A 84 21.55 13.89 -14.13
CA ALA A 84 22.71 14.33 -13.35
C ALA A 84 23.63 13.17 -12.92
N MET A 85 23.12 11.94 -12.91
CA MET A 85 23.86 10.73 -12.47
C MET A 85 24.30 9.87 -13.65
N LEU A 86 23.54 9.87 -14.73
CA LEU A 86 23.73 9.05 -15.93
C LEU A 86 23.64 9.97 -17.17
N GLY A 87 24.03 9.44 -18.35
CA GLY A 87 23.79 10.14 -19.62
C GLY A 87 22.29 10.33 -19.90
N ALA A 88 21.94 11.38 -20.63
CA ALA A 88 20.56 11.68 -20.99
C ALA A 88 19.87 10.47 -21.68
N GLY A 89 18.69 10.09 -21.21
CA GLY A 89 17.91 8.95 -21.73
C GLY A 89 18.43 7.56 -21.32
N GLN A 90 19.58 7.45 -20.68
CA GLN A 90 20.13 6.14 -20.27
C GLN A 90 19.26 5.45 -19.21
N PHE A 91 18.75 6.19 -18.26
CA PHE A 91 17.90 5.64 -17.21
C PHE A 91 16.61 5.06 -17.80
N GLU A 92 15.96 5.81 -18.66
CA GLU A 92 14.70 5.39 -19.31
C GLU A 92 14.92 4.15 -20.17
N GLN A 93 16.03 4.08 -20.92
CA GLN A 93 16.37 2.91 -21.71
C GLN A 93 16.61 1.68 -20.83
N GLN A 94 17.40 1.81 -19.76
CA GLN A 94 17.70 0.72 -18.84
C GLN A 94 16.43 0.25 -18.08
N MET A 95 15.55 1.17 -17.72
CA MET A 95 14.28 0.84 -17.09
C MET A 95 13.35 0.10 -18.06
N ALA A 96 13.28 0.50 -19.32
CA ALA A 96 12.51 -0.23 -20.33
C ALA A 96 13.02 -1.67 -20.49
N GLU A 97 14.33 -1.84 -20.62
CA GLU A 97 14.97 -3.15 -20.71
C GLU A 97 14.72 -4.00 -19.46
N LEU A 98 14.81 -3.41 -18.26
CA LEU A 98 14.51 -4.11 -17.01
C LEU A 98 13.06 -4.63 -16.99
N VAL A 99 12.09 -3.80 -17.40
CA VAL A 99 10.68 -4.18 -17.48
C VAL A 99 10.50 -5.35 -18.47
N GLU A 100 11.10 -5.27 -19.64
CA GLU A 100 11.03 -6.35 -20.64
C GLU A 100 11.60 -7.66 -20.11
N ARG A 101 12.79 -7.63 -19.48
CA ARG A 101 13.43 -8.82 -18.89
C ARG A 101 12.58 -9.44 -17.79
N VAL A 102 12.01 -8.62 -16.90
CA VAL A 102 11.12 -9.11 -15.84
C VAL A 102 9.87 -9.76 -16.42
N LYS A 103 9.26 -9.16 -17.42
CA LYS A 103 8.05 -9.70 -18.07
C LYS A 103 8.32 -10.95 -18.91
N ALA A 104 9.51 -11.09 -19.46
CA ALA A 104 9.94 -12.28 -20.19
C ALA A 104 10.31 -13.46 -19.28
N THR A 105 10.39 -13.27 -17.96
CA THR A 105 10.71 -14.34 -17.02
C THR A 105 9.66 -15.46 -17.08
N PRO A 106 10.06 -16.75 -17.04
CA PRO A 106 9.11 -17.86 -17.00
C PRO A 106 8.15 -17.73 -15.83
N LYS A 107 6.87 -17.87 -16.11
CA LYS A 107 5.82 -17.75 -15.09
C LYS A 107 5.70 -19.03 -14.27
N GLN A 108 5.39 -18.89 -13.00
CA GLN A 108 5.03 -20.03 -12.17
C GLN A 108 3.70 -20.65 -12.64
N PRO A 109 3.49 -21.96 -12.41
CA PRO A 109 2.20 -22.58 -12.70
C PRO A 109 1.04 -21.83 -12.03
N GLY A 110 -0.02 -21.56 -12.78
CA GLY A 110 -1.19 -20.83 -12.30
C GLY A 110 -1.04 -19.29 -12.31
N VAL A 111 0.12 -18.76 -12.68
CA VAL A 111 0.32 -17.32 -12.87
C VAL A 111 0.10 -16.95 -14.33
N GLU A 112 -0.94 -16.18 -14.60
CA GLU A 112 -1.27 -15.74 -15.96
C GLU A 112 -0.35 -14.63 -16.46
N GLU A 113 0.05 -13.70 -15.57
CA GLU A 113 0.79 -12.50 -15.93
C GLU A 113 1.79 -12.08 -14.84
N ILE A 114 3.02 -11.71 -15.22
CA ILE A 114 3.96 -10.98 -14.36
C ILE A 114 3.64 -9.49 -14.49
N ARG A 115 3.26 -8.86 -13.39
CA ARG A 115 2.89 -7.45 -13.32
C ARG A 115 3.99 -6.60 -12.72
N ILE A 116 4.24 -5.46 -13.33
CA ILE A 116 5.09 -4.41 -12.78
C ILE A 116 4.27 -3.58 -11.76
N PRO A 117 4.89 -3.02 -10.72
CA PRO A 117 4.20 -2.14 -9.79
C PRO A 117 3.40 -1.04 -10.50
N SER A 118 2.18 -0.81 -10.03
CA SER A 118 1.20 0.15 -10.56
C SER A 118 0.51 -0.20 -11.88
N GLU A 119 0.90 -1.22 -12.64
CA GLU A 119 0.22 -1.60 -13.90
C GLU A 119 -1.28 -1.86 -13.71
N ARG A 120 -1.64 -2.60 -12.65
CA ARG A 120 -3.05 -2.85 -12.34
C ARG A 120 -3.82 -1.55 -12.08
N ALA A 121 -3.21 -0.65 -11.33
CA ALA A 121 -3.85 0.63 -11.00
C ALA A 121 -4.08 1.48 -12.24
N PHE A 122 -3.12 1.52 -13.18
CA PHE A 122 -3.28 2.23 -14.44
C PHE A 122 -4.38 1.62 -15.32
N ARG A 123 -4.42 0.27 -15.45
CA ARG A 123 -5.50 -0.41 -16.21
C ARG A 123 -6.87 -0.15 -15.58
N GLU A 124 -6.99 -0.25 -14.25
CA GLU A 124 -8.23 0.04 -13.55
C GLU A 124 -8.65 1.50 -13.72
N ARG A 125 -7.72 2.43 -13.71
CA ARG A 125 -8.01 3.85 -13.95
C ARG A 125 -8.64 4.06 -15.33
N GLU A 126 -8.04 3.48 -16.38
CA GLU A 126 -8.58 3.61 -17.74
C GLU A 126 -9.96 2.92 -17.87
N ARG A 127 -10.11 1.74 -17.31
CA ARG A 127 -11.39 1.06 -17.27
C ARG A 127 -12.46 1.90 -16.58
N ARG A 128 -12.16 2.43 -15.40
CA ARG A 128 -13.11 3.23 -14.62
C ARG A 128 -13.44 4.59 -15.21
N ARG A 129 -12.60 5.12 -16.06
CA ARG A 129 -12.93 6.33 -16.82
C ARG A 129 -14.08 6.09 -17.80
N VAL A 130 -14.22 4.87 -18.31
CA VAL A 130 -15.26 4.49 -19.27
C VAL A 130 -16.49 3.95 -18.55
N GLU A 131 -16.30 3.03 -17.60
CA GLU A 131 -17.37 2.29 -16.92
C GLU A 131 -17.93 3.01 -15.69
N GLY A 132 -17.21 4.02 -15.18
CA GLY A 132 -17.52 4.70 -13.91
C GLY A 132 -16.96 3.96 -12.70
N ILE A 133 -17.24 4.53 -11.52
CA ILE A 133 -16.80 4.01 -10.22
C ILE A 133 -18.00 3.42 -9.50
N VAL A 134 -17.93 2.15 -9.13
CA VAL A 134 -18.91 1.50 -8.28
C VAL A 134 -18.54 1.73 -6.81
N LEU A 135 -19.45 2.30 -6.05
CA LEU A 135 -19.29 2.49 -4.60
C LEU A 135 -20.28 1.60 -3.86
N ASP A 136 -19.84 1.04 -2.74
CA ASP A 136 -20.74 0.33 -1.84
C ASP A 136 -21.78 1.28 -1.24
N LYS A 137 -23.01 0.75 -1.04
CA LYS A 137 -24.12 1.53 -0.51
C LYS A 137 -23.77 2.23 0.80
N ALA A 138 -23.08 1.55 1.72
CA ALA A 138 -22.68 2.13 3.01
C ALA A 138 -21.79 3.36 2.85
N VAL A 139 -20.92 3.38 1.83
CA VAL A 139 -20.06 4.53 1.52
C VAL A 139 -20.89 5.67 0.94
N VAL A 140 -21.82 5.35 0.03
CA VAL A 140 -22.73 6.36 -0.57
C VAL A 140 -23.62 6.99 0.51
N ASP A 141 -24.21 6.17 1.39
CA ASP A 141 -25.05 6.65 2.48
C ASP A 141 -24.25 7.58 3.44
N ALA A 142 -23.00 7.22 3.75
CA ALA A 142 -22.13 8.06 4.58
C ALA A 142 -21.77 9.40 3.90
N LEU A 143 -21.56 9.40 2.59
CA LEU A 143 -21.31 10.64 1.83
C LEU A 143 -22.53 11.55 1.76
N ASN A 144 -23.72 10.97 1.64
CA ASN A 144 -24.98 11.73 1.59
C ASN A 144 -25.39 12.30 2.98
N ALA A 145 -24.79 11.81 4.06
CA ALA A 145 -25.04 12.27 5.43
C ALA A 145 -24.10 13.42 5.88
N LEU A 146 -23.14 13.82 5.03
CA LEU A 146 -22.24 14.97 5.24
C LEU A 146 -22.92 16.29 4.87
#